data_4ae6c13dcb855c83edf48daa85a9c121
#
_entry.id   4ae6c13dcb855c83edf48daa85a9c121
#
_cell.length_a   1.000
_cell.length_b   1.000
_cell.length_c   1.000
_cell.angle_alpha   90.00
_cell.angle_beta   90.00
_cell.angle_gamma   90.00
#
_symmetry.space_group_name_H-M   'P 1'
#
loop_
_entity.id
_entity.type
_entity.pdbx_description
1 polymer ?
#
loop_
_entity_poly.entity_id
_entity_poly.type
_entity_poly.pdbx_seq_one_letter_code
_entity_poly.pdbx_strand_id
1 'polypeptide(L)'
;MGSTAFDWNAIPSKPSSYGSVRSFCRERTTTLEELEMHATTLNPGQIPHPPHRHPNEELIVLKQGTLETLTNGQWKRVGAGSVIFNASNQLHGLRNVGAEPALYHVINWKTAATPAAQQP
;
A
#
# COMPACT_ATOMS: atom_id res chain seq x y z
N MET A 1 -12.79 -3.57 15.43
CA MET A 1 -12.10 -2.29 15.77
C MET A 1 -13.14 -1.19 15.80
N GLY A 2 -13.15 -0.41 16.86
CA GLY A 2 -13.95 0.81 16.94
C GLY A 2 -13.23 2.02 16.34
N SER A 3 -13.84 3.20 16.48
CA SER A 3 -13.23 4.44 16.01
C SER A 3 -11.87 4.64 16.66
N THR A 4 -10.86 4.93 15.84
CA THR A 4 -9.46 5.01 16.30
C THR A 4 -8.74 6.13 15.55
N ALA A 5 -7.96 6.92 16.28
CA ALA A 5 -7.01 7.87 15.71
C ALA A 5 -5.61 7.30 15.90
N PHE A 6 -4.90 7.09 14.79
CA PHE A 6 -3.52 6.59 14.82
C PHE A 6 -2.56 7.78 14.78
N ASP A 7 -1.91 8.07 15.90
CA ASP A 7 -0.88 9.13 15.93
C ASP A 7 0.40 8.60 15.28
N TRP A 8 0.82 9.24 14.21
CA TRP A 8 2.03 8.89 13.47
C TRP A 8 3.25 8.72 14.39
N ASN A 9 3.41 9.64 15.33
CA ASN A 9 4.58 9.63 16.21
C ASN A 9 4.55 8.50 17.24
N ALA A 10 3.37 7.91 17.49
CA ALA A 10 3.22 6.78 18.40
C ALA A 10 3.37 5.42 17.71
N ILE A 11 3.42 5.38 16.37
CA ILE A 11 3.54 4.14 15.59
C ILE A 11 5.02 3.85 15.35
N PRO A 12 5.54 2.72 15.85
CA PRO A 12 6.95 2.38 15.65
C PRO A 12 7.29 2.21 14.16
N SER A 13 8.44 2.77 13.74
CA SER A 13 9.01 2.54 12.44
C SER A 13 9.92 1.31 12.50
N LYS A 14 9.69 0.35 11.61
CA LYS A 14 10.51 -0.86 11.52
C LYS A 14 11.33 -0.81 10.23
N PRO A 15 12.65 -0.97 10.30
CA PRO A 15 13.48 -1.02 9.10
C PRO A 15 13.18 -2.27 8.27
N SER A 16 13.37 -2.14 6.97
CA SER A 16 13.27 -3.23 6.01
C SER A 16 14.41 -3.14 5.00
N SER A 17 14.51 -4.12 4.11
CA SER A 17 15.54 -4.10 3.05
C SER A 17 15.34 -2.97 2.03
N TYR A 18 14.15 -2.38 1.95
CA TYR A 18 13.80 -1.35 0.95
C TYR A 18 13.52 0.03 1.57
N GLY A 19 13.55 0.14 2.89
CA GLY A 19 13.25 1.40 3.60
C GLY A 19 12.74 1.13 5.00
N SER A 20 11.52 1.55 5.30
CA SER A 20 10.90 1.31 6.61
C SER A 20 9.39 1.21 6.49
N VAL A 21 8.76 0.59 7.50
CA VAL A 21 7.30 0.37 7.55
C VAL A 21 6.76 0.74 8.92
N ARG A 22 5.60 1.39 8.95
CA ARG A 22 4.78 1.61 10.14
C ARG A 22 3.46 0.90 9.94
N SER A 23 3.10 -0.02 10.85
CA SER A 23 1.83 -0.75 10.78
C SER A 23 0.81 -0.11 11.70
N PHE A 24 -0.37 0.24 11.16
CA PHE A 24 -1.45 0.83 11.94
C PHE A 24 -2.38 -0.24 12.50
N CYS A 25 -2.96 -1.06 11.66
CA CYS A 25 -3.87 -2.12 12.10
C CYS A 25 -3.98 -3.25 11.08
N ARG A 26 -4.44 -4.39 11.57
CA ARG A 26 -4.97 -5.51 10.77
C ARG A 26 -6.08 -6.12 11.61
N GLU A 27 -7.32 -5.64 11.42
CA GLU A 27 -8.44 -6.00 12.29
C GLU A 27 -9.77 -6.04 11.55
N ARG A 28 -10.73 -6.73 12.13
CA ARG A 28 -12.13 -6.71 11.71
C ARG A 28 -12.77 -5.38 12.13
N THR A 29 -13.68 -4.88 11.29
CA THR A 29 -14.57 -3.75 11.61
C THR A 29 -16.03 -4.21 11.55
N THR A 30 -16.96 -3.29 11.78
CA THR A 30 -18.40 -3.61 11.70
C THR A 30 -18.79 -4.14 10.31
N THR A 31 -18.20 -3.60 9.24
CA THR A 31 -18.59 -3.94 7.87
C THR A 31 -17.52 -4.72 7.10
N LEU A 32 -16.29 -4.76 7.60
CA LEU A 32 -15.17 -5.40 6.93
C LEU A 32 -14.72 -6.63 7.70
N GLU A 33 -14.47 -7.72 7.00
CA GLU A 33 -13.83 -8.90 7.60
C GLU A 33 -12.40 -8.60 8.03
N GLU A 34 -11.71 -7.73 7.28
CA GLU A 34 -10.37 -7.25 7.63
C GLU A 34 -10.16 -5.87 7.05
N LEU A 35 -9.56 -4.99 7.84
CA LEU A 35 -8.98 -3.72 7.43
C LEU A 35 -7.49 -3.75 7.81
N GLU A 36 -6.61 -3.62 6.84
CA GLU A 36 -5.18 -3.51 7.07
C GLU A 36 -4.68 -2.16 6.58
N MET A 37 -3.94 -1.46 7.43
CA MET A 37 -3.34 -0.17 7.08
C MET A 37 -1.89 -0.13 7.55
N HIS A 38 -1.02 0.33 6.67
CA HIS A 38 0.37 0.61 6.99
C HIS A 38 0.88 1.77 6.14
N ALA A 39 2.06 2.28 6.50
CA ALA A 39 2.77 3.26 5.70
C ALA A 39 4.17 2.76 5.43
N THR A 40 4.64 2.97 4.21
CA THR A 40 5.98 2.59 3.77
C THR A 40 6.76 3.83 3.39
N THR A 41 8.00 3.91 3.88
CA THR A 41 9.03 4.80 3.34
C THR A 41 9.90 3.95 2.43
N LEU A 42 9.85 4.23 1.14
CA LEU A 42 10.56 3.47 0.10
C LEU A 42 11.76 4.26 -0.37
N ASN A 43 12.96 3.70 -0.18
CA ASN A 43 14.20 4.36 -0.58
C ASN A 43 14.32 4.48 -2.11
N PRO A 44 15.07 5.48 -2.61
CA PRO A 44 15.31 5.61 -4.04
C PRO A 44 15.85 4.33 -4.67
N GLY A 45 15.32 3.96 -5.83
CA GLY A 45 15.73 2.78 -6.57
C GLY A 45 15.16 1.47 -6.07
N GLN A 46 14.35 1.48 -5.03
CA GLN A 46 13.84 0.27 -4.40
C GLN A 46 12.42 -0.07 -4.85
N ILE A 47 12.08 -1.34 -4.68
CA ILE A 47 10.71 -1.87 -4.80
C ILE A 47 10.35 -2.55 -3.47
N PRO A 48 9.07 -2.47 -3.00
CA PRO A 48 8.69 -3.14 -1.76
C PRO A 48 8.62 -4.67 -1.93
N HIS A 49 8.25 -5.12 -3.11
CA HIS A 49 8.18 -6.51 -3.54
C HIS A 49 8.00 -6.55 -5.07
N PRO A 50 8.25 -7.68 -5.74
CA PRO A 50 7.91 -7.84 -7.15
C PRO A 50 6.42 -7.61 -7.40
N PRO A 51 6.02 -7.19 -8.60
CA PRO A 51 4.61 -7.08 -8.95
C PRO A 51 3.84 -8.36 -8.63
N HIS A 52 2.64 -8.20 -8.07
CA HIS A 52 1.85 -9.33 -7.60
C HIS A 52 0.35 -9.08 -7.74
N ARG A 53 -0.43 -10.11 -7.43
CA ARG A 53 -1.90 -10.08 -7.34
C ARG A 53 -2.30 -10.49 -5.95
N HIS A 54 -3.39 -9.90 -5.47
CA HIS A 54 -4.08 -10.38 -4.27
C HIS A 54 -5.57 -10.04 -4.35
N PRO A 55 -6.44 -10.80 -3.65
CA PRO A 55 -7.88 -10.59 -3.74
C PRO A 55 -8.37 -9.30 -3.08
N ASN A 56 -7.70 -8.82 -2.04
CA ASN A 56 -8.09 -7.59 -1.37
C ASN A 56 -7.93 -6.40 -2.31
N GLU A 57 -8.93 -5.54 -2.36
CA GLU A 57 -8.78 -4.23 -2.99
C GLU A 57 -7.94 -3.33 -2.11
N GLU A 58 -7.28 -2.35 -2.73
CA GLU A 58 -6.26 -1.57 -2.06
C GLU A 58 -6.23 -0.14 -2.57
N LEU A 59 -6.07 0.79 -1.63
CA LEU A 59 -5.74 2.19 -1.93
C LEU A 59 -4.32 2.48 -1.47
N ILE A 60 -3.58 3.20 -2.30
CA ILE A 60 -2.27 3.74 -1.93
C ILE A 60 -2.36 5.25 -2.08
N VAL A 61 -1.97 5.97 -1.02
CA VAL A 61 -1.95 7.42 -0.99
C VAL A 61 -0.50 7.87 -0.89
N LEU A 62 0.02 8.46 -1.95
CA LEU A 62 1.39 8.97 -1.98
C LEU A 62 1.45 10.32 -1.28
N LYS A 63 2.16 10.39 -0.17
CA LYS A 63 2.30 11.61 0.61
C LYS A 63 3.52 12.43 0.20
N GLN A 64 4.65 11.78 -0.05
CA GLN A 64 5.92 12.44 -0.41
C GLN A 64 6.65 11.62 -1.46
N GLY A 65 7.38 12.31 -2.32
CA GLY A 65 8.22 11.68 -3.33
C GLY A 65 7.50 11.39 -4.63
N THR A 66 8.11 10.55 -5.44
CA THR A 66 7.64 10.16 -6.76
C THR A 66 7.69 8.64 -6.87
N LEU A 67 6.62 8.04 -7.37
CA LEU A 67 6.55 6.61 -7.61
C LEU A 67 6.19 6.34 -9.07
N GLU A 68 6.57 5.17 -9.55
CA GLU A 68 5.91 4.56 -10.70
C GLU A 68 5.07 3.39 -10.21
N THR A 69 3.85 3.30 -10.71
CA THR A 69 2.91 2.24 -10.39
C THR A 69 2.58 1.44 -11.63
N LEU A 70 2.57 0.11 -11.48
CA LEU A 70 2.11 -0.80 -12.53
C LEU A 70 0.61 -0.96 -12.40
N THR A 71 -0.12 -0.46 -13.38
CA THR A 71 -1.59 -0.47 -13.42
C THR A 71 -2.05 -0.81 -14.83
N ASN A 72 -2.92 -1.80 -14.99
CA ASN A 72 -3.43 -2.23 -16.30
C ASN A 72 -2.30 -2.54 -17.29
N GLY A 73 -1.23 -3.18 -16.81
CA GLY A 73 -0.09 -3.58 -17.63
C GLY A 73 0.88 -2.47 -18.01
N GLN A 74 0.71 -1.26 -17.48
CA GLN A 74 1.56 -0.12 -17.80
C GLN A 74 2.10 0.56 -16.55
N TRP A 75 3.35 1.00 -16.61
CA TRP A 75 3.96 1.82 -15.58
C TRP A 75 3.61 3.29 -15.79
N LYS A 76 3.08 3.91 -14.74
CA LYS A 76 2.70 5.31 -14.74
C LYS A 76 3.40 6.03 -13.59
N ARG A 77 4.02 7.17 -13.87
CA ARG A 77 4.63 8.01 -12.85
C ARG A 77 3.57 8.87 -12.17
N VAL A 78 3.61 8.91 -10.83
CA VAL A 78 2.71 9.71 -9.99
C VAL A 78 3.50 10.47 -8.95
N GLY A 79 3.03 11.66 -8.59
CA GLY A 79 3.65 12.53 -7.59
C GLY A 79 2.86 12.60 -6.29
N ALA A 80 3.38 13.36 -5.32
CA ALA A 80 2.77 13.54 -4.02
C ALA A 80 1.32 14.03 -4.13
N GLY A 81 0.43 13.49 -3.32
CA GLY A 81 -1.02 13.72 -3.35
C GLY A 81 -1.79 12.76 -4.23
N SER A 82 -1.11 11.95 -5.05
CA SER A 82 -1.76 10.98 -5.92
C SER A 82 -2.35 9.82 -5.14
N VAL A 83 -3.43 9.25 -5.67
CA VAL A 83 -4.08 8.06 -5.13
C VAL A 83 -4.07 6.97 -6.19
N ILE A 84 -3.68 5.77 -5.79
CA ILE A 84 -3.65 4.58 -6.64
C ILE A 84 -4.69 3.61 -6.11
N PHE A 85 -5.58 3.14 -6.97
CA PHE A 85 -6.50 2.06 -6.64
C PHE A 85 -6.07 0.80 -7.36
N ASN A 86 -5.84 -0.27 -6.61
CA ASN A 86 -5.53 -1.59 -7.14
C ASN A 86 -6.76 -2.49 -6.97
N ALA A 87 -7.36 -2.86 -8.08
CA ALA A 87 -8.54 -3.71 -8.10
C ALA A 87 -8.21 -5.15 -7.69
N SER A 88 -9.21 -5.86 -7.17
CA SER A 88 -9.08 -7.26 -6.74
C SER A 88 -8.44 -8.12 -7.83
N ASN A 89 -7.42 -8.89 -7.47
CA ASN A 89 -6.72 -9.84 -8.33
C ASN A 89 -6.08 -9.25 -9.60
N GLN A 90 -5.89 -7.93 -9.66
CA GLN A 90 -5.18 -7.30 -10.75
C GLN A 90 -3.71 -7.17 -10.44
N LEU A 91 -2.86 -7.46 -11.42
CA LEU A 91 -1.40 -7.36 -11.27
C LEU A 91 -1.03 -5.90 -11.03
N HIS A 92 -0.29 -5.63 -9.96
CA HIS A 92 0.18 -4.28 -9.62
C HIS A 92 1.55 -4.32 -8.99
N GLY A 93 2.19 -3.16 -8.93
CA GLY A 93 3.51 -3.00 -8.33
C GLY A 93 3.86 -1.53 -8.18
N LEU A 94 4.89 -1.27 -7.40
CA LEU A 94 5.44 0.05 -7.16
C LEU A 94 6.94 0.03 -7.32
N ARG A 95 7.51 1.16 -7.73
CA ARG A 95 8.95 1.40 -7.68
C ARG A 95 9.23 2.87 -7.44
N ASN A 96 10.26 3.16 -6.67
CA ASN A 96 10.72 4.53 -6.46
C ASN A 96 11.75 4.89 -7.52
N VAL A 97 11.36 5.73 -8.45
CA VAL A 97 12.22 6.21 -9.54
C VAL A 97 12.75 7.62 -9.28
N GLY A 98 12.40 8.21 -8.14
CA GLY A 98 12.88 9.52 -7.75
C GLY A 98 14.24 9.48 -7.06
N ALA A 99 14.76 10.67 -6.73
CA ALA A 99 16.03 10.82 -6.00
C ALA A 99 15.84 10.85 -4.48
N GLU A 100 14.59 10.93 -4.02
CA GLU A 100 14.24 11.06 -2.61
C GLU A 100 13.45 9.85 -2.14
N PRO A 101 13.42 9.54 -0.83
CA PRO A 101 12.51 8.55 -0.30
C PRO A 101 11.06 8.92 -0.61
N ALA A 102 10.24 7.92 -0.91
CA ALA A 102 8.80 8.09 -1.10
C ALA A 102 8.06 7.57 0.12
N LEU A 103 7.12 8.36 0.63
CA LEU A 103 6.26 7.98 1.76
C LEU A 103 4.85 7.81 1.26
N TYR A 104 4.28 6.61 1.45
CA TYR A 104 2.91 6.32 1.05
C TYR A 104 2.18 5.48 2.08
N HIS A 105 0.86 5.70 2.17
CA HIS A 105 -0.05 4.90 2.99
C HIS A 105 -0.71 3.85 2.12
N VAL A 106 -0.82 2.64 2.65
CA VAL A 106 -1.52 1.52 2.04
C VAL A 106 -2.72 1.17 2.90
N ILE A 107 -3.89 1.09 2.29
CA ILE A 107 -5.14 0.74 2.95
C ILE A 107 -5.75 -0.38 2.11
N ASN A 108 -5.90 -1.58 2.70
CA ASN A 108 -6.56 -2.67 2.01
C ASN A 108 -7.60 -3.31 2.91
N TRP A 109 -8.58 -3.96 2.29
CA TRP A 109 -9.73 -4.49 3.01
C TRP A 109 -10.23 -5.78 2.40
N LYS A 110 -10.94 -6.54 3.22
CA LYS A 110 -11.60 -7.76 2.83
C LYS A 110 -13.05 -7.75 3.33
N THR A 111 -13.96 -8.16 2.45
CA THR A 111 -15.38 -8.32 2.76
C THR A 111 -15.83 -9.73 2.37
N ALA A 112 -17.07 -10.07 2.67
CA ALA A 112 -17.68 -11.32 2.19
C ALA A 112 -17.73 -11.41 0.66
N ALA A 113 -17.69 -10.27 -0.04
CA ALA A 113 -17.70 -10.21 -1.50
C ALA A 113 -16.29 -10.32 -2.12
N THR A 114 -15.23 -10.31 -1.32
CA THR A 114 -13.85 -10.43 -1.81
C THR A 114 -13.65 -11.80 -2.44
N PRO A 115 -13.22 -11.87 -3.73
CA PRO A 115 -13.05 -13.16 -4.40
C PRO A 115 -11.88 -13.96 -3.81
N ALA A 116 -11.76 -15.22 -4.22
CA ALA A 116 -10.61 -16.04 -3.90
C ALA A 116 -9.35 -15.52 -4.61
N ALA A 117 -8.17 -15.80 -4.05
CA ALA A 117 -6.92 -15.47 -4.67
C ALA A 117 -6.76 -16.18 -6.02
N GLN A 118 -6.26 -15.46 -7.03
CA GLN A 118 -5.90 -16.02 -8.31
C GLN A 118 -4.44 -16.42 -8.33
N GLN A 119 -4.12 -17.45 -9.08
CA GLN A 119 -2.73 -17.84 -9.30
C GLN A 119 -1.98 -16.74 -10.05
N PRO A 120 -0.74 -16.47 -9.65
CA PRO A 120 0.07 -15.44 -10.28
C PRO A 120 0.42 -15.75 -11.74
#